data_1be959a1910497a4bd49a7803d6f7ae4
#
_entry.id   1be959a1910497a4bd49a7803d6f7ae4
#
_cell.length_a   1.000
_cell.length_b   1.000
_cell.length_c   1.000
_cell.angle_alpha   90.00
_cell.angle_beta   90.00
_cell.angle_gamma   90.00
#
_symmetry.space_group_name_H-M   'P 1'
#
loop_
_entity.id
_entity.type
_entity.pdbx_description
1 polymer ?
#
loop_
_entity_poly.entity_id
_entity_poly.type
_entity_poly.pdbx_seq_one_letter_code
_entity_poly.pdbx_strand_id
1 'polypeptide(L)'
;MARAAAGVASRRNSERVPASVTLLIVAHRTGYRPPPMQGYLKRLATSGAAYQASSLVAGFFAIFTLPLYTHHLTKAELGYAETLLTAIILASIVLRFGVGEAFIRYYFDDDDALRRDRLARRTTAFVLVTTTVGGLVALVFAGALSQALLRTRDATLMAYGILGLWAFTNLEIAYALLRVDERRRTYLIASVSNVVLTVVLTVTLVVIFDGGARGYVLGNYAASTVVLVGLWVFALRHRIALDLRAPRALGPLLRFGAPTVPADAAVFALNVVDRAWLLRADSPAAAGLYAVAVKLATVVIVAVRGFQAAWPPLAYSIEDEDEARHLYALVTTAYVVVTGLVVAGLTLLGRWVVRVLTAESFYAAHKALPWVALGWALYGLFLVFVTIAGRAKVTTRTFPAAMIGLAVNVIGLAFLVDPLGPSGAGIALCAAYLAMLIAVHLLTRRLFVVPFDWPRLGRIVAVMAGVSVAGELLLPTSGVGGFVLRALALAVIPLLLAPELLRLRNELVSPAHMPRPTA
;
A
#
# COMPACT_ATOMS: atom_id res chain seq x y z
N MET A 1 25.32 62.82 42.89
CA MET A 1 25.40 62.17 44.23
C MET A 1 24.61 60.87 44.08
N ALA A 2 25.35 59.86 43.89
CA ALA A 2 25.85 58.91 44.85
C ALA A 2 24.82 57.80 45.14
N ARG A 3 25.16 56.62 44.61
CA ARG A 3 25.43 55.37 45.33
C ARG A 3 24.16 54.70 45.90
N ALA A 4 23.92 53.54 45.65
CA ALA A 4 24.49 52.20 45.58
C ALA A 4 23.51 51.28 46.31
N ALA A 5 23.21 50.18 45.79
CA ALA A 5 23.24 48.96 46.56
C ALA A 5 23.09 47.73 45.61
N ALA A 6 24.06 46.91 45.77
CA ALA A 6 24.28 45.64 45.11
C ALA A 6 23.29 44.56 45.57
N GLY A 7 23.05 43.64 44.64
CA GLY A 7 23.16 42.22 44.88
C GLY A 7 22.02 41.54 45.65
N VAL A 8 21.22 40.76 44.92
CA VAL A 8 20.96 39.37 45.31
C VAL A 8 20.65 38.60 44.03
N ALA A 9 21.56 37.76 43.63
CA ALA A 9 21.34 36.74 42.60
C ALA A 9 20.38 35.68 43.16
N SER A 10 19.17 35.66 42.70
CA SER A 10 18.24 34.55 42.93
C SER A 10 18.21 33.68 41.69
N ARG A 11 18.86 32.53 41.75
CA ARG A 11 18.69 31.41 40.83
C ARG A 11 17.21 31.01 40.85
N ARG A 12 16.44 31.40 39.84
CA ARG A 12 15.18 30.76 39.55
C ARG A 12 15.46 29.58 38.63
N ASN A 13 15.38 28.39 39.22
CA ASN A 13 15.14 27.15 38.50
C ASN A 13 13.90 27.35 37.63
N SER A 14 14.08 27.44 36.34
CA SER A 14 13.01 27.33 35.38
C SER A 14 12.67 25.83 35.27
N GLU A 15 11.79 25.35 36.15
CA GLU A 15 11.07 24.11 35.93
C GLU A 15 10.31 24.26 34.59
N ARG A 16 10.74 23.50 33.59
CA ARG A 16 10.02 23.38 32.33
C ARG A 16 8.70 22.69 32.64
N VAL A 17 7.63 23.45 32.74
CA VAL A 17 6.26 22.94 32.81
C VAL A 17 6.05 22.04 31.57
N PRO A 18 5.64 20.77 31.73
CA PRO A 18 5.39 19.88 30.60
C PRO A 18 4.38 20.52 29.64
N ALA A 19 4.61 20.37 28.35
CA ALA A 19 3.75 20.96 27.31
C ALA A 19 2.25 20.59 27.45
N SER A 20 1.95 19.45 28.08
CA SER A 20 0.61 19.01 28.43
C SER A 20 -0.10 19.91 29.46
N VAL A 21 0.64 20.46 30.44
CA VAL A 21 0.08 21.36 31.47
C VAL A 21 -0.16 22.75 30.88
N THR A 22 0.71 23.21 29.98
CA THR A 22 0.55 24.49 29.27
C THR A 22 -0.67 24.46 28.35
N LEU A 23 -0.92 23.35 27.66
CA LEU A 23 -2.13 23.12 26.83
C LEU A 23 -3.42 23.12 27.67
N LEU A 24 -3.40 22.51 28.86
CA LEU A 24 -4.54 22.50 29.77
C LEU A 24 -4.85 23.91 30.33
N ILE A 25 -3.87 24.72 30.62
CA ILE A 25 -4.04 26.10 31.12
C ILE A 25 -4.56 27.02 30.01
N VAL A 26 -4.13 26.86 28.77
CA VAL A 26 -4.61 27.60 27.59
C VAL A 26 -6.05 27.21 27.26
N ALA A 27 -6.37 25.91 27.30
CA ALA A 27 -7.72 25.40 27.06
C ALA A 27 -8.75 25.92 28.09
N HIS A 28 -8.33 26.10 29.34
CA HIS A 28 -9.21 26.63 30.40
C HIS A 28 -9.48 28.15 30.25
N ARG A 29 -8.56 28.91 29.62
CA ARG A 29 -8.72 30.36 29.39
C ARG A 29 -9.48 30.71 28.12
N THR A 30 -9.52 29.84 27.13
CA THR A 30 -10.11 30.12 25.79
C THR A 30 -11.49 29.49 25.59
N GLY A 31 -12.01 28.71 26.56
CA GLY A 31 -13.28 27.98 26.38
C GLY A 31 -13.22 26.93 25.27
N TYR A 32 -12.01 26.52 24.82
CA TYR A 32 -11.83 25.51 23.80
C TYR A 32 -12.31 24.16 24.36
N ARG A 33 -13.48 23.74 23.96
CA ARG A 33 -13.92 22.35 24.11
C ARG A 33 -13.40 21.58 22.88
N PRO A 34 -12.50 20.62 23.05
CA PRO A 34 -12.13 19.77 21.92
C PRO A 34 -13.42 19.14 21.36
N PRO A 35 -13.58 19.04 20.04
CA PRO A 35 -14.75 18.43 19.46
C PRO A 35 -14.88 16.99 19.99
N PRO A 36 -16.10 16.50 20.23
CA PRO A 36 -16.31 15.16 20.75
C PRO A 36 -15.62 14.13 19.83
N MET A 37 -15.06 13.06 20.39
CA MET A 37 -14.30 11.99 19.70
C MET A 37 -14.98 11.56 18.39
N GLN A 38 -16.32 11.51 18.35
CA GLN A 38 -17.11 11.25 17.14
C GLN A 38 -16.85 12.26 16.02
N GLY A 39 -16.52 13.51 16.32
CA GLY A 39 -16.18 14.54 15.33
C GLY A 39 -14.82 14.29 14.68
N TYR A 40 -13.82 13.81 15.43
CA TYR A 40 -12.52 13.43 14.89
C TYR A 40 -12.61 12.17 14.05
N LEU A 41 -13.32 11.13 14.51
CA LEU A 41 -13.54 9.89 13.75
C LEU A 41 -14.33 10.16 12.46
N LYS A 42 -15.35 11.02 12.50
CA LYS A 42 -16.11 11.42 11.31
C LYS A 42 -15.23 12.20 10.32
N ARG A 43 -14.38 13.11 10.78
CA ARG A 43 -13.42 13.84 9.93
C ARG A 43 -12.37 12.89 9.33
N LEU A 44 -11.80 11.98 10.11
CA LEU A 44 -10.85 10.96 9.64
C LEU A 44 -11.51 10.02 8.64
N ALA A 45 -12.72 9.54 8.93
CA ALA A 45 -13.46 8.66 8.03
C ALA A 45 -13.80 9.36 6.71
N THR A 46 -14.30 10.59 6.74
CA THR A 46 -14.67 11.34 5.53
C THR A 46 -13.45 11.77 4.71
N SER A 47 -12.33 12.11 5.37
CA SER A 47 -11.08 12.45 4.69
C SER A 47 -10.42 11.20 4.09
N GLY A 48 -10.30 10.13 4.89
CA GLY A 48 -9.79 8.85 4.45
C GLY A 48 -10.61 8.24 3.33
N ALA A 49 -11.94 8.29 3.41
CA ALA A 49 -12.83 7.80 2.37
C ALA A 49 -12.62 8.51 1.03
N ALA A 50 -12.43 9.82 1.01
CA ALA A 50 -12.16 10.56 -0.22
C ALA A 50 -10.84 10.15 -0.89
N TYR A 51 -9.80 9.90 -0.09
CA TYR A 51 -8.51 9.42 -0.60
C TYR A 51 -8.53 7.94 -1.00
N GLN A 52 -9.35 7.12 -0.34
CA GLN A 52 -9.51 5.71 -0.68
C GLN A 52 -10.49 5.48 -1.83
N ALA A 53 -11.43 6.40 -2.09
CA ALA A 53 -12.39 6.28 -3.19
C ALA A 53 -11.69 6.08 -4.55
N SER A 54 -10.61 6.80 -4.81
CA SER A 54 -9.83 6.62 -6.05
C SER A 54 -9.17 5.24 -6.14
N SER A 55 -8.71 4.67 -5.02
CA SER A 55 -8.14 3.32 -4.99
C SER A 55 -9.20 2.24 -5.22
N LEU A 56 -10.42 2.43 -4.69
CA LEU A 56 -11.55 1.55 -4.94
C LEU A 56 -11.96 1.59 -6.41
N VAL A 57 -12.07 2.78 -6.99
CA VAL A 57 -12.37 2.98 -8.43
C VAL A 57 -11.29 2.33 -9.28
N ALA A 58 -10.00 2.53 -8.96
CA ALA A 58 -8.90 1.92 -9.68
C ALA A 58 -8.94 0.37 -9.60
N GLY A 59 -9.24 -0.19 -8.41
CA GLY A 59 -9.40 -1.63 -8.22
C GLY A 59 -10.55 -2.21 -9.05
N PHE A 60 -11.70 -1.53 -9.07
CA PHE A 60 -12.84 -1.90 -9.90
C PHE A 60 -12.46 -1.93 -11.39
N PHE A 61 -11.87 -0.84 -11.89
CA PHE A 61 -11.46 -0.77 -13.29
C PHE A 61 -10.37 -1.79 -13.65
N ALA A 62 -9.45 -2.10 -12.74
CA ALA A 62 -8.41 -3.09 -12.97
C ALA A 62 -9.00 -4.49 -13.24
N ILE A 63 -10.07 -4.87 -12.56
CA ILE A 63 -10.78 -6.13 -12.78
C ILE A 63 -11.65 -6.04 -14.04
N PHE A 64 -12.40 -4.96 -14.21
CA PHE A 64 -13.32 -4.79 -15.31
C PHE A 64 -12.64 -4.70 -16.69
N THR A 65 -11.43 -4.12 -16.76
CA THR A 65 -10.66 -4.03 -18.00
C THR A 65 -9.81 -5.27 -18.29
N LEU A 66 -9.69 -6.18 -17.33
CA LEU A 66 -8.87 -7.38 -17.49
C LEU A 66 -9.29 -8.26 -18.68
N PRO A 67 -10.58 -8.53 -18.94
CA PRO A 67 -11.00 -9.26 -20.14
C PRO A 67 -10.50 -8.61 -21.43
N LEU A 68 -10.62 -7.27 -21.54
CA LEU A 68 -10.17 -6.54 -22.72
C LEU A 68 -8.67 -6.72 -22.96
N TYR A 69 -7.87 -6.55 -21.94
CA TYR A 69 -6.41 -6.69 -22.08
C TYR A 69 -5.98 -8.11 -22.38
N THR A 70 -6.58 -9.12 -21.76
CA THR A 70 -6.20 -10.51 -21.98
C THR A 70 -6.60 -11.08 -23.34
N HIS A 71 -7.58 -10.45 -24.01
CA HIS A 71 -7.95 -10.83 -25.39
C HIS A 71 -7.05 -10.18 -26.46
N HIS A 72 -6.40 -9.04 -26.15
CA HIS A 72 -5.59 -8.29 -27.12
C HIS A 72 -4.08 -8.35 -26.84
N LEU A 73 -3.68 -8.72 -25.62
CA LEU A 73 -2.27 -8.87 -25.25
C LEU A 73 -1.90 -10.34 -25.10
N THR A 74 -0.73 -10.68 -25.59
CA THR A 74 -0.10 -11.94 -25.25
C THR A 74 0.35 -11.98 -23.79
N LYS A 75 0.53 -13.18 -23.24
CA LYS A 75 1.09 -13.35 -21.88
C LYS A 75 2.42 -12.64 -21.71
N ALA A 76 3.28 -12.73 -22.73
CA ALA A 76 4.60 -12.11 -22.71
C ALA A 76 4.52 -10.59 -22.69
N GLU A 77 3.68 -9.98 -23.53
CA GLU A 77 3.48 -8.54 -23.58
C GLU A 77 2.96 -8.00 -22.25
N LEU A 78 1.97 -8.67 -21.66
CA LEU A 78 1.46 -8.30 -20.34
C LEU A 78 2.55 -8.47 -19.27
N GLY A 79 3.37 -9.51 -19.36
CA GLY A 79 4.50 -9.74 -18.47
C GLY A 79 5.53 -8.62 -18.52
N TYR A 80 5.95 -8.22 -19.73
CA TYR A 80 6.87 -7.10 -19.92
C TYR A 80 6.30 -5.79 -19.37
N ALA A 81 5.07 -5.46 -19.75
CA ALA A 81 4.41 -4.23 -19.35
C ALA A 81 4.27 -4.15 -17.83
N GLU A 82 3.72 -5.16 -17.18
CA GLU A 82 3.50 -5.17 -15.72
C GLU A 82 4.79 -5.19 -14.91
N THR A 83 5.84 -5.86 -15.41
CA THR A 83 7.18 -5.81 -14.78
C THR A 83 7.75 -4.39 -14.87
N LEU A 84 7.63 -3.74 -16.03
CA LEU A 84 8.10 -2.37 -16.23
C LEU A 84 7.31 -1.38 -15.35
N LEU A 85 5.97 -1.47 -15.30
CA LEU A 85 5.15 -0.62 -14.44
C LEU A 85 5.58 -0.73 -12.97
N THR A 86 5.83 -1.94 -12.51
CA THR A 86 6.22 -2.17 -11.11
C THR A 86 7.63 -1.65 -10.83
N ALA A 87 8.56 -1.84 -11.78
CA ALA A 87 9.92 -1.29 -11.68
C ALA A 87 9.92 0.25 -11.65
N ILE A 88 9.02 0.89 -12.39
CA ILE A 88 8.84 2.35 -12.38
C ILE A 88 8.45 2.86 -11.00
N ILE A 89 7.54 2.19 -10.30
CA ILE A 89 7.15 2.59 -8.94
C ILE A 89 8.35 2.48 -7.98
N LEU A 90 9.13 1.40 -8.07
CA LEU A 90 10.34 1.25 -7.26
C LEU A 90 11.38 2.33 -7.56
N ALA A 91 11.63 2.60 -8.84
CA ALA A 91 12.54 3.66 -9.26
C ALA A 91 12.06 5.05 -8.77
N SER A 92 10.74 5.30 -8.79
CA SER A 92 10.14 6.53 -8.26
C SER A 92 10.42 6.71 -6.77
N ILE A 93 10.32 5.65 -5.96
CA ILE A 93 10.65 5.69 -4.53
C ILE A 93 12.11 6.12 -4.33
N VAL A 94 13.03 5.55 -5.10
CA VAL A 94 14.46 5.87 -5.02
C VAL A 94 14.73 7.32 -5.48
N LEU A 95 14.18 7.73 -6.64
CA LEU A 95 14.44 9.06 -7.22
C LEU A 95 13.86 10.23 -6.41
N ARG A 96 12.88 9.98 -5.57
CA ARG A 96 12.34 11.00 -4.66
C ARG A 96 13.24 11.22 -3.44
N PHE A 97 14.21 10.36 -3.16
CA PHE A 97 15.11 10.46 -2.00
C PHE A 97 14.38 10.70 -0.67
N GLY A 98 13.15 10.17 -0.50
CA GLY A 98 12.32 10.38 0.68
C GLY A 98 11.87 11.84 0.90
N VAL A 99 12.06 12.72 -0.10
CA VAL A 99 11.70 14.15 0.03
C VAL A 99 10.19 14.33 0.15
N GLY A 100 9.37 13.41 -0.38
CA GLY A 100 7.92 13.47 -0.27
C GLY A 100 7.43 13.35 1.18
N GLU A 101 7.95 12.40 1.93
CA GLU A 101 7.65 12.15 3.33
C GLU A 101 8.21 13.28 4.21
N ALA A 102 9.44 13.70 3.94
CA ALA A 102 10.06 14.85 4.60
C ALA A 102 9.24 16.13 4.37
N PHE A 103 8.77 16.37 3.15
CA PHE A 103 7.94 17.52 2.82
C PHE A 103 6.68 17.58 3.68
N ILE A 104 5.92 16.47 3.76
CA ILE A 104 4.70 16.42 4.56
C ILE A 104 5.02 16.72 6.04
N ARG A 105 6.10 16.17 6.58
CA ARG A 105 6.53 16.38 7.95
C ARG A 105 6.86 17.85 8.24
N TYR A 106 7.73 18.43 7.43
CA TYR A 106 8.20 19.81 7.63
C TYR A 106 7.17 20.87 7.24
N TYR A 107 6.16 20.54 6.44
CA TYR A 107 5.10 21.47 6.05
C TYR A 107 4.26 21.93 7.25
N PHE A 108 4.07 21.06 8.23
CA PHE A 108 3.29 21.35 9.44
C PHE A 108 4.12 21.83 10.63
N ASP A 109 5.44 21.85 10.51
CA ASP A 109 6.33 22.35 11.57
C ASP A 109 6.42 23.90 11.61
N ASP A 110 6.01 24.58 10.54
CA ASP A 110 6.08 26.04 10.43
C ASP A 110 4.69 26.60 10.04
N ASP A 111 4.21 27.60 10.77
CA ASP A 111 2.93 28.24 10.50
C ASP A 111 3.03 29.39 9.48
N ASP A 112 4.25 29.83 9.10
CA ASP A 112 4.45 30.88 8.11
C ASP A 112 4.09 30.40 6.69
N ALA A 113 3.03 30.96 6.12
CA ALA A 113 2.54 30.63 4.79
C ALA A 113 3.61 30.83 3.69
N LEU A 114 4.50 31.83 3.81
CA LEU A 114 5.58 32.07 2.85
C LEU A 114 6.67 30.99 2.93
N ARG A 115 6.95 30.48 4.11
CA ARG A 115 7.92 29.40 4.29
C ARG A 115 7.35 28.09 3.76
N ARG A 116 6.07 27.78 4.03
CA ARG A 116 5.35 26.65 3.45
C ARG A 116 5.34 26.70 1.92
N ASP A 117 5.09 27.86 1.33
CA ASP A 117 5.11 28.04 -0.12
C ASP A 117 6.52 27.80 -0.70
N ARG A 118 7.55 28.39 -0.08
CA ARG A 118 8.95 28.16 -0.48
C ARG A 118 9.36 26.68 -0.36
N LEU A 119 8.96 26.00 0.70
CA LEU A 119 9.20 24.58 0.89
C LEU A 119 8.56 23.76 -0.23
N ALA A 120 7.30 24.02 -0.55
CA ALA A 120 6.56 23.35 -1.62
C ALA A 120 7.24 23.56 -2.99
N ARG A 121 7.62 24.80 -3.34
CA ARG A 121 8.31 25.10 -4.61
C ARG A 121 9.66 24.38 -4.73
N ARG A 122 10.46 24.37 -3.66
CA ARG A 122 11.77 23.69 -3.64
C ARG A 122 11.64 22.19 -3.75
N THR A 123 10.68 21.59 -3.04
CA THR A 123 10.38 20.16 -3.14
C THR A 123 9.99 19.78 -4.56
N THR A 124 9.07 20.54 -5.17
CA THR A 124 8.64 20.30 -6.55
C THR A 124 9.79 20.48 -7.54
N ALA A 125 10.57 21.56 -7.40
CA ALA A 125 11.73 21.80 -8.26
C ALA A 125 12.78 20.69 -8.16
N PHE A 126 13.08 20.24 -6.95
CA PHE A 126 14.05 19.16 -6.73
C PHE A 126 13.61 17.87 -7.44
N VAL A 127 12.37 17.40 -7.20
CA VAL A 127 11.87 16.16 -7.81
C VAL A 127 11.75 16.31 -9.32
N LEU A 128 11.32 17.47 -9.83
CA LEU A 128 11.25 17.73 -11.26
C LEU A 128 12.63 17.64 -11.91
N VAL A 129 13.65 18.26 -11.31
CA VAL A 129 15.02 18.23 -11.85
C VAL A 129 15.62 16.84 -11.77
N THR A 130 15.52 16.17 -10.61
CA THR A 130 16.10 14.83 -10.44
C THR A 130 15.47 13.81 -11.38
N THR A 131 14.14 13.86 -11.57
CA THR A 131 13.45 12.94 -12.49
C THR A 131 13.68 13.29 -13.95
N THR A 132 13.82 14.58 -14.29
CA THR A 132 14.13 14.99 -15.67
C THR A 132 15.56 14.63 -16.05
N VAL A 133 16.55 14.96 -15.21
CA VAL A 133 17.95 14.60 -15.46
C VAL A 133 18.12 13.08 -15.45
N GLY A 134 17.58 12.39 -14.43
CA GLY A 134 17.60 10.93 -14.37
C GLY A 134 16.91 10.27 -15.57
N GLY A 135 15.77 10.82 -16.01
CA GLY A 135 15.04 10.36 -17.19
C GLY A 135 15.83 10.55 -18.47
N LEU A 136 16.45 11.72 -18.68
CA LEU A 136 17.28 11.98 -19.86
C LEU A 136 18.50 11.05 -19.91
N VAL A 137 19.18 10.84 -18.77
CA VAL A 137 20.27 9.86 -18.66
C VAL A 137 19.76 8.46 -18.98
N ALA A 138 18.63 8.05 -18.40
CA ALA A 138 18.05 6.73 -18.63
C ALA A 138 17.63 6.54 -20.11
N LEU A 139 17.17 7.58 -20.81
CA LEU A 139 16.83 7.50 -22.24
C LEU A 139 18.04 7.16 -23.11
N VAL A 140 19.22 7.70 -22.79
CA VAL A 140 20.46 7.38 -23.51
C VAL A 140 20.77 5.88 -23.41
N PHE A 141 20.46 5.27 -22.29
CA PHE A 141 20.69 3.85 -22.02
C PHE A 141 19.42 2.99 -22.17
N ALA A 142 18.35 3.47 -22.79
CA ALA A 142 17.06 2.80 -22.86
C ALA A 142 17.16 1.35 -23.37
N GLY A 143 17.95 1.11 -24.43
CA GLY A 143 18.17 -0.24 -24.96
C GLY A 143 18.89 -1.18 -23.99
N ALA A 144 19.91 -0.67 -23.29
CA ALA A 144 20.65 -1.44 -22.28
C ALA A 144 19.78 -1.72 -21.04
N LEU A 145 19.01 -0.72 -20.59
CA LEU A 145 18.07 -0.87 -19.47
C LEU A 145 16.96 -1.87 -19.80
N SER A 146 16.42 -1.83 -21.05
CA SER A 146 15.45 -2.82 -21.52
C SER A 146 16.04 -4.22 -21.49
N GLN A 147 17.26 -4.40 -21.99
CA GLN A 147 17.94 -5.69 -21.96
C GLN A 147 18.20 -6.17 -20.53
N ALA A 148 18.60 -5.27 -19.64
CA ALA A 148 18.89 -5.60 -18.25
C ALA A 148 17.62 -5.96 -17.44
N LEU A 149 16.52 -5.22 -17.64
CA LEU A 149 15.28 -5.41 -16.87
C LEU A 149 14.36 -6.46 -17.50
N LEU A 150 14.12 -6.37 -18.82
CA LEU A 150 13.10 -7.14 -19.53
C LEU A 150 13.69 -8.28 -20.38
N ARG A 151 15.01 -8.41 -20.48
CA ARG A 151 15.70 -9.35 -21.37
C ARG A 151 15.30 -9.21 -22.85
N THR A 152 14.86 -8.04 -23.24
CA THR A 152 14.54 -7.67 -24.63
C THR A 152 15.15 -6.32 -24.96
N ARG A 153 15.55 -6.11 -26.24
CA ARG A 153 16.10 -4.82 -26.69
C ARG A 153 14.99 -3.91 -27.25
N ASP A 154 13.93 -3.72 -26.48
CA ASP A 154 12.86 -2.79 -26.85
C ASP A 154 13.09 -1.41 -26.21
N ALA A 155 13.91 -0.59 -26.88
CA ALA A 155 14.21 0.75 -26.43
C ALA A 155 12.96 1.66 -26.39
N THR A 156 12.00 1.43 -27.30
CA THR A 156 10.75 2.21 -27.35
C THR A 156 9.86 1.92 -26.13
N LEU A 157 9.67 0.65 -25.78
CA LEU A 157 8.94 0.26 -24.59
C LEU A 157 9.59 0.88 -23.33
N MET A 158 10.91 0.80 -23.25
CA MET A 158 11.65 1.40 -22.13
C MET A 158 11.54 2.93 -22.11
N ALA A 159 11.57 3.61 -23.25
CA ALA A 159 11.38 5.06 -23.34
C ALA A 159 9.99 5.49 -22.83
N TYR A 160 8.93 4.75 -23.15
CA TYR A 160 7.60 4.97 -22.58
C TYR A 160 7.58 4.75 -21.08
N GLY A 161 8.32 3.74 -20.58
CA GLY A 161 8.52 3.54 -19.15
C GLY A 161 9.26 4.69 -18.47
N ILE A 162 10.28 5.25 -19.09
CA ILE A 162 11.03 6.40 -18.56
C ILE A 162 10.16 7.66 -18.53
N LEU A 163 9.35 7.91 -19.56
CA LEU A 163 8.31 8.94 -19.53
C LEU A 163 7.35 8.71 -18.36
N GLY A 164 6.95 7.45 -18.16
CA GLY A 164 6.11 7.04 -17.06
C GLY A 164 6.73 7.31 -15.69
N LEU A 165 8.00 7.01 -15.53
CA LEU A 165 8.74 7.30 -14.31
C LEU A 165 8.73 8.80 -13.99
N TRP A 166 8.97 9.64 -14.99
CA TRP A 166 8.91 11.09 -14.85
C TRP A 166 7.51 11.58 -14.48
N ALA A 167 6.50 11.17 -15.23
CA ALA A 167 5.12 11.60 -15.03
C ALA A 167 4.56 11.12 -13.66
N PHE A 168 4.72 9.84 -13.35
CA PHE A 168 4.24 9.25 -12.11
C PHE A 168 4.89 9.89 -10.88
N THR A 169 6.21 10.07 -10.89
CA THR A 169 6.93 10.64 -9.75
C THR A 169 6.53 12.09 -9.46
N ASN A 170 6.37 12.90 -10.51
CA ASN A 170 5.92 14.29 -10.35
C ASN A 170 4.43 14.39 -9.97
N LEU A 171 3.58 13.47 -10.46
CA LEU A 171 2.18 13.38 -10.08
C LEU A 171 2.01 13.05 -8.59
N GLU A 172 2.84 12.17 -8.04
CA GLU A 172 2.84 11.85 -6.61
C GLU A 172 3.15 13.07 -5.73
N ILE A 173 4.09 13.92 -6.15
CA ILE A 173 4.37 15.20 -5.46
C ILE A 173 3.20 16.17 -5.61
N ALA A 174 2.58 16.26 -6.79
CA ALA A 174 1.38 17.09 -6.99
C ALA A 174 0.23 16.62 -6.06
N TYR A 175 0.04 15.32 -5.91
CA TYR A 175 -0.92 14.76 -4.95
C TYR A 175 -0.54 15.05 -3.49
N ALA A 176 0.74 15.02 -3.14
CA ALA A 176 1.20 15.39 -1.79
C ALA A 176 0.88 16.85 -1.48
N LEU A 177 1.11 17.77 -2.44
CA LEU A 177 0.74 19.19 -2.32
C LEU A 177 -0.77 19.38 -2.09
N LEU A 178 -1.61 18.69 -2.86
CA LEU A 178 -3.07 18.77 -2.69
C LEU A 178 -3.53 18.22 -1.34
N ARG A 179 -2.83 17.22 -0.80
CA ARG A 179 -3.13 16.65 0.53
C ARG A 179 -2.79 17.61 1.66
N VAL A 180 -1.60 18.24 1.65
CA VAL A 180 -1.20 19.19 2.69
C VAL A 180 -1.99 20.50 2.64
N ASP A 181 -2.40 20.93 1.44
CA ASP A 181 -3.29 22.08 1.24
C ASP A 181 -4.77 21.75 1.51
N GLU A 182 -5.09 20.52 1.94
CA GLU A 182 -6.46 19.99 2.17
C GLU A 182 -7.43 20.16 1.00
N ARG A 183 -6.92 20.23 -0.23
CA ARG A 183 -7.71 20.41 -1.46
C ARG A 183 -8.35 19.10 -1.93
N ARG A 184 -9.19 18.52 -1.08
CA ARG A 184 -9.78 17.18 -1.25
C ARG A 184 -10.54 17.01 -2.56
N ARG A 185 -11.34 18.00 -2.98
CA ARG A 185 -12.10 17.95 -4.24
C ARG A 185 -11.17 17.89 -5.46
N THR A 186 -10.15 18.74 -5.50
CA THR A 186 -9.17 18.74 -6.59
C THR A 186 -8.39 17.43 -6.64
N TYR A 187 -7.99 16.90 -5.48
CA TYR A 187 -7.35 15.60 -5.38
C TYR A 187 -8.24 14.49 -5.94
N LEU A 188 -9.52 14.42 -5.50
CA LEU A 188 -10.46 13.39 -5.94
C LEU A 188 -10.71 13.47 -7.46
N ILE A 189 -10.97 14.67 -7.98
CA ILE A 189 -11.17 14.88 -9.42
C ILE A 189 -9.93 14.43 -10.20
N ALA A 190 -8.74 14.88 -9.81
CA ALA A 190 -7.50 14.54 -10.50
C ALA A 190 -7.21 13.03 -10.44
N SER A 191 -7.37 12.38 -9.28
CA SER A 191 -7.09 10.96 -9.13
C SER A 191 -8.10 10.08 -9.87
N VAL A 192 -9.38 10.42 -9.84
CA VAL A 192 -10.41 9.70 -10.62
C VAL A 192 -10.21 9.95 -12.12
N SER A 193 -9.93 11.20 -12.54
CA SER A 193 -9.61 11.49 -13.94
C SER A 193 -8.38 10.70 -14.41
N ASN A 194 -7.35 10.55 -13.57
CA ASN A 194 -6.19 9.73 -13.91
C ASN A 194 -6.59 8.27 -14.17
N VAL A 195 -7.42 7.69 -13.31
CA VAL A 195 -7.90 6.30 -13.49
C VAL A 195 -8.71 6.17 -14.78
N VAL A 196 -9.68 7.06 -14.99
CA VAL A 196 -10.56 7.02 -16.19
C VAL A 196 -9.74 7.21 -17.47
N LEU A 197 -8.85 8.21 -17.51
CA LEU A 197 -7.98 8.45 -18.66
C LEU A 197 -7.02 7.28 -18.90
N THR A 198 -6.48 6.67 -17.83
CA THR A 198 -5.65 5.47 -17.94
C THR A 198 -6.43 4.36 -18.66
N VAL A 199 -7.65 4.10 -18.24
CA VAL A 199 -8.48 3.06 -18.88
C VAL A 199 -8.76 3.43 -20.34
N VAL A 200 -9.24 4.64 -20.60
CA VAL A 200 -9.60 5.09 -21.96
C VAL A 200 -8.39 5.01 -22.88
N LEU A 201 -7.25 5.62 -22.48
CA LEU A 201 -6.07 5.64 -23.34
C LEU A 201 -5.45 4.25 -23.52
N THR A 202 -5.39 3.45 -22.45
CA THR A 202 -4.83 2.10 -22.55
C THR A 202 -5.72 1.20 -23.41
N VAL A 203 -7.04 1.23 -23.23
CA VAL A 203 -7.97 0.47 -24.09
C VAL A 203 -7.85 0.95 -25.54
N THR A 204 -7.83 2.25 -25.79
CA THR A 204 -7.68 2.80 -27.13
C THR A 204 -6.38 2.31 -27.78
N LEU A 205 -5.24 2.44 -27.09
CA LEU A 205 -3.94 2.06 -27.65
C LEU A 205 -3.74 0.56 -27.80
N VAL A 206 -4.33 -0.25 -26.91
CA VAL A 206 -4.20 -1.71 -26.95
C VAL A 206 -5.24 -2.34 -27.89
N VAL A 207 -6.51 -1.91 -27.80
CA VAL A 207 -7.62 -2.58 -28.53
C VAL A 207 -7.81 -2.01 -29.92
N ILE A 208 -7.76 -0.67 -30.08
CA ILE A 208 -8.04 -0.02 -31.37
C ILE A 208 -6.76 0.08 -32.23
N PHE A 209 -5.62 0.41 -31.61
CA PHE A 209 -4.35 0.58 -32.33
C PHE A 209 -3.45 -0.66 -32.30
N ASP A 210 -3.85 -1.75 -31.62
CA ASP A 210 -3.09 -2.99 -31.48
C ASP A 210 -1.64 -2.77 -31.04
N GLY A 211 -1.47 -1.82 -30.11
CA GLY A 211 -0.15 -1.35 -29.68
C GLY A 211 0.62 -2.27 -28.74
N GLY A 212 0.04 -3.45 -28.39
CA GLY A 212 0.68 -4.44 -27.54
C GLY A 212 1.15 -3.89 -26.19
N ALA A 213 2.29 -4.39 -25.71
CA ALA A 213 2.91 -3.92 -24.46
C ALA A 213 3.25 -2.42 -24.49
N ARG A 214 3.66 -1.90 -25.65
CA ARG A 214 3.99 -0.47 -25.82
C ARG A 214 2.76 0.40 -25.63
N GLY A 215 1.63 0.02 -26.26
CA GLY A 215 0.34 0.72 -26.12
C GLY A 215 -0.15 0.68 -24.68
N TYR A 216 0.02 -0.45 -23.99
CA TYR A 216 -0.36 -0.60 -22.59
C TYR A 216 0.41 0.34 -21.66
N VAL A 217 1.74 0.40 -21.77
CA VAL A 217 2.59 1.27 -20.95
C VAL A 217 2.38 2.74 -21.30
N LEU A 218 2.34 3.08 -22.60
CA LEU A 218 2.10 4.45 -23.05
C LEU A 218 0.74 4.97 -22.57
N GLY A 219 -0.35 4.19 -22.72
CA GLY A 219 -1.69 4.60 -22.29
C GLY A 219 -1.76 4.88 -20.81
N ASN A 220 -1.11 4.03 -20.01
CA ASN A 220 -1.06 4.20 -18.56
C ASN A 220 -0.41 5.52 -18.16
N TYR A 221 0.72 5.87 -18.75
CA TYR A 221 1.49 7.05 -18.33
C TYR A 221 1.20 8.33 -19.13
N ALA A 222 0.64 8.23 -20.32
CA ALA A 222 0.07 9.38 -21.00
C ALA A 222 -1.08 10.00 -20.19
N ALA A 223 -1.93 9.16 -19.59
CA ALA A 223 -2.97 9.62 -18.66
C ALA A 223 -2.37 10.41 -17.49
N SER A 224 -1.35 9.84 -16.85
CA SER A 224 -0.66 10.48 -15.73
C SER A 224 0.00 11.80 -16.14
N THR A 225 0.55 11.88 -17.36
CA THR A 225 1.14 13.10 -17.92
C THR A 225 0.07 14.17 -18.13
N VAL A 226 -1.07 13.81 -18.73
CA VAL A 226 -2.18 14.75 -18.98
C VAL A 226 -2.71 15.33 -17.66
N VAL A 227 -2.94 14.47 -16.66
CA VAL A 227 -3.42 14.91 -15.35
C VAL A 227 -2.39 15.78 -14.64
N LEU A 228 -1.10 15.42 -14.69
CA LEU A 228 -0.02 16.21 -14.13
C LEU A 228 0.03 17.62 -14.73
N VAL A 229 0.02 17.72 -16.07
CA VAL A 229 0.01 19.00 -16.78
C VAL A 229 -1.25 19.80 -16.43
N GLY A 230 -2.41 19.15 -16.38
CA GLY A 230 -3.66 19.79 -15.95
C GLY A 230 -3.57 20.35 -14.54
N LEU A 231 -3.02 19.59 -13.60
CA LEU A 231 -2.79 20.08 -12.23
C LEU A 231 -1.82 21.26 -12.19
N TRP A 232 -0.75 21.21 -12.97
CA TRP A 232 0.22 22.30 -13.03
C TRP A 232 -0.38 23.58 -13.59
N VAL A 233 -1.15 23.47 -14.65
CA VAL A 233 -1.74 24.65 -15.32
C VAL A 233 -2.89 25.25 -14.49
N PHE A 234 -3.81 24.43 -14.00
CA PHE A 234 -5.05 24.92 -13.40
C PHE A 234 -5.04 24.99 -11.87
N ALA A 235 -4.31 24.10 -11.20
CA ALA A 235 -4.40 23.96 -9.76
C ALA A 235 -3.14 24.43 -8.99
N LEU A 236 -1.96 24.17 -9.54
CA LEU A 236 -0.69 24.30 -8.83
C LEU A 236 0.28 25.29 -9.50
N ARG A 237 -0.18 26.10 -10.46
CA ARG A 237 0.68 27.02 -11.24
C ARG A 237 1.60 27.91 -10.38
N HIS A 238 1.14 28.31 -9.20
CA HIS A 238 1.91 29.14 -8.27
C HIS A 238 2.94 28.35 -7.43
N ARG A 239 2.82 27.03 -7.39
CA ARG A 239 3.70 26.12 -6.64
C ARG A 239 4.85 25.59 -7.51
N ILE A 240 4.75 25.74 -8.84
CA ILE A 240 5.77 25.28 -9.79
C ILE A 240 6.68 26.47 -10.08
N ALA A 241 7.81 26.52 -9.40
CA ALA A 241 8.89 27.43 -9.71
C ALA A 241 10.20 26.66 -9.59
N LEU A 242 11.08 26.81 -10.57
CA LEU A 242 12.44 26.27 -10.51
C LEU A 242 13.29 27.09 -9.52
N ASP A 243 12.95 27.02 -8.24
CA ASP A 243 13.72 27.65 -7.17
C ASP A 243 14.88 26.74 -6.72
N LEU A 244 15.90 26.68 -7.56
CA LEU A 244 17.14 25.96 -7.27
C LEU A 244 18.19 26.80 -6.50
N ARG A 245 17.84 28.06 -6.15
CA ARG A 245 18.79 29.04 -5.59
C ARG A 245 19.31 28.72 -4.20
N ALA A 246 18.75 27.75 -3.51
CA ALA A 246 19.21 27.36 -2.18
C ALA A 246 19.24 25.84 -1.97
N PRO A 247 20.19 25.11 -2.59
CA PRO A 247 20.32 23.65 -2.39
C PRO A 247 20.55 23.28 -0.92
N ARG A 248 21.17 24.17 -0.14
CA ARG A 248 21.35 23.96 1.32
C ARG A 248 20.04 23.88 2.09
N ALA A 249 18.95 24.46 1.59
CA ALA A 249 17.64 24.38 2.24
C ALA A 249 16.96 23.00 2.05
N LEU A 250 17.42 22.18 1.10
CA LEU A 250 16.97 20.80 0.92
C LEU A 250 17.73 19.82 1.85
N GLY A 251 18.87 20.26 2.43
CA GLY A 251 19.68 19.43 3.33
C GLY A 251 18.87 18.79 4.46
N PRO A 252 18.04 19.52 5.22
CA PRO A 252 17.20 18.95 6.26
C PRO A 252 16.20 17.91 5.72
N LEU A 253 15.58 18.16 4.56
CA LEU A 253 14.62 17.22 3.94
C LEU A 253 15.32 15.94 3.52
N LEU A 254 16.48 16.05 2.88
CA LEU A 254 17.27 14.89 2.44
C LEU A 254 17.82 14.11 3.66
N ARG A 255 18.29 14.82 4.68
CA ARG A 255 18.78 14.16 5.91
C ARG A 255 17.68 13.39 6.65
N PHE A 256 16.45 13.88 6.59
CA PHE A 256 15.29 13.19 7.17
C PHE A 256 14.77 12.09 6.24
N GLY A 257 14.60 12.38 4.94
CA GLY A 257 13.94 11.49 3.99
C GLY A 257 14.84 10.38 3.45
N ALA A 258 16.13 10.65 3.16
CA ALA A 258 16.98 9.63 2.54
C ALA A 258 17.13 8.35 3.38
N PRO A 259 17.19 8.37 4.72
CA PRO A 259 17.21 7.15 5.52
C PRO A 259 15.92 6.31 5.44
N THR A 260 14.76 6.86 5.03
CA THR A 260 13.52 6.09 4.89
C THR A 260 13.48 5.31 3.57
N VAL A 261 14.20 5.77 2.55
CA VAL A 261 14.18 5.17 1.20
C VAL A 261 14.55 3.69 1.19
N PRO A 262 15.61 3.21 1.87
CA PRO A 262 15.91 1.78 1.91
C PRO A 262 14.80 0.93 2.51
N ALA A 263 14.10 1.43 3.54
CA ALA A 263 13.00 0.72 4.17
C ALA A 263 11.78 0.65 3.24
N ASP A 264 11.38 1.77 2.65
CA ASP A 264 10.26 1.83 1.71
C ASP A 264 10.55 1.02 0.45
N ALA A 265 11.76 1.11 -0.08
CA ALA A 265 12.22 0.32 -1.22
C ALA A 265 12.23 -1.18 -0.91
N ALA A 266 12.67 -1.59 0.28
CA ALA A 266 12.70 -3.00 0.68
C ALA A 266 11.28 -3.59 0.78
N VAL A 267 10.34 -2.87 1.40
CA VAL A 267 8.93 -3.29 1.48
C VAL A 267 8.31 -3.35 0.10
N PHE A 268 8.59 -2.37 -0.76
CA PHE A 268 8.05 -2.37 -2.12
C PHE A 268 8.73 -3.41 -3.04
N ALA A 269 10.02 -3.70 -2.81
CA ALA A 269 10.78 -4.70 -3.57
C ALA A 269 10.13 -6.09 -3.53
N LEU A 270 9.48 -6.46 -2.41
CA LEU A 270 8.72 -7.70 -2.31
C LEU A 270 7.68 -7.86 -3.44
N ASN A 271 7.09 -6.75 -3.90
CA ASN A 271 6.09 -6.77 -4.98
C ASN A 271 6.70 -6.70 -6.39
N VAL A 272 7.98 -6.34 -6.51
CA VAL A 272 8.69 -6.18 -7.78
C VAL A 272 9.52 -7.42 -8.09
N VAL A 273 10.20 -7.93 -7.08
CA VAL A 273 11.18 -9.02 -7.22
C VAL A 273 10.51 -10.26 -7.80
N ASP A 274 9.30 -10.60 -7.39
CA ASP A 274 8.54 -11.75 -7.90
C ASP A 274 8.41 -11.72 -9.43
N ARG A 275 7.97 -10.58 -9.99
CA ARG A 275 7.77 -10.43 -11.44
C ARG A 275 9.08 -10.41 -12.20
N ALA A 276 10.07 -9.67 -11.70
CA ALA A 276 11.39 -9.61 -12.30
C ALA A 276 12.11 -10.97 -12.26
N TRP A 277 11.90 -11.75 -11.20
CA TRP A 277 12.42 -13.09 -11.07
C TRP A 277 11.77 -14.05 -12.07
N LEU A 278 10.44 -14.09 -12.11
CA LEU A 278 9.69 -14.92 -13.05
C LEU A 278 10.07 -14.62 -14.50
N LEU A 279 10.22 -13.35 -14.86
CA LEU A 279 10.61 -12.94 -16.20
C LEU A 279 12.02 -13.45 -16.55
N ARG A 280 12.91 -13.57 -15.58
CA ARG A 280 14.30 -13.99 -15.78
C ARG A 280 14.52 -15.49 -15.64
N ALA A 281 13.93 -16.11 -14.65
CA ALA A 281 14.15 -17.52 -14.31
C ALA A 281 13.21 -18.46 -15.07
N ASP A 282 12.00 -18.00 -15.40
CA ASP A 282 11.01 -18.80 -16.15
C ASP A 282 10.80 -18.17 -17.55
N SER A 283 9.85 -17.26 -17.67
CA SER A 283 9.50 -16.65 -18.95
C SER A 283 8.73 -15.33 -18.78
N PRO A 284 8.72 -14.45 -19.81
CA PRO A 284 7.80 -13.31 -19.83
C PRO A 284 6.33 -13.71 -19.71
N ALA A 285 5.96 -14.88 -20.25
CA ALA A 285 4.61 -15.43 -20.15
C ALA A 285 4.24 -15.80 -18.71
N ALA A 286 5.17 -16.38 -17.94
CA ALA A 286 4.97 -16.66 -16.52
C ALA A 286 4.76 -15.39 -15.71
N ALA A 287 5.54 -14.33 -15.97
CA ALA A 287 5.34 -13.01 -15.35
C ALA A 287 3.96 -12.43 -15.70
N GLY A 288 3.48 -12.62 -16.94
CA GLY A 288 2.13 -12.22 -17.38
C GLY A 288 1.01 -12.98 -16.66
N LEU A 289 1.14 -14.29 -16.50
CA LEU A 289 0.18 -15.11 -15.72
C LEU A 289 0.14 -14.67 -14.25
N TYR A 290 1.29 -14.41 -13.66
CA TYR A 290 1.39 -13.91 -12.28
C TYR A 290 0.76 -12.51 -12.16
N ALA A 291 0.97 -11.64 -13.14
CA ALA A 291 0.35 -10.30 -13.16
C ALA A 291 -1.18 -10.38 -13.19
N VAL A 292 -1.76 -11.30 -13.96
CA VAL A 292 -3.21 -11.57 -13.95
C VAL A 292 -3.67 -12.05 -12.58
N ALA A 293 -2.95 -12.99 -11.96
CA ALA A 293 -3.27 -13.45 -10.60
C ALA A 293 -3.27 -12.29 -9.59
N VAL A 294 -2.28 -11.38 -9.65
CA VAL A 294 -2.23 -10.18 -8.80
C VAL A 294 -3.41 -9.24 -9.08
N LYS A 295 -3.79 -9.03 -10.34
CA LYS A 295 -4.96 -8.19 -10.69
C LYS A 295 -6.26 -8.78 -10.14
N LEU A 296 -6.44 -10.08 -10.21
CA LEU A 296 -7.62 -10.75 -9.64
C LEU A 296 -7.60 -10.74 -8.10
N ALA A 297 -6.42 -10.84 -7.49
CA ALA A 297 -6.26 -10.68 -6.06
C ALA A 297 -6.48 -9.23 -5.57
N THR A 298 -6.71 -8.26 -6.47
CA THR A 298 -6.98 -6.85 -6.12
C THR A 298 -8.14 -6.70 -5.15
N VAL A 299 -9.11 -7.61 -5.15
CA VAL A 299 -10.19 -7.64 -4.14
C VAL A 299 -9.63 -7.70 -2.72
N VAL A 300 -8.66 -8.57 -2.49
CA VAL A 300 -7.96 -8.67 -1.18
C VAL A 300 -7.11 -7.42 -0.94
N ILE A 301 -6.37 -6.96 -1.95
CA ILE A 301 -5.49 -5.79 -1.85
C ILE A 301 -6.28 -4.54 -1.45
N VAL A 302 -7.44 -4.32 -2.05
CA VAL A 302 -8.33 -3.18 -1.74
C VAL A 302 -8.86 -3.29 -0.31
N ALA A 303 -9.29 -4.48 0.12
CA ALA A 303 -9.73 -4.72 1.50
C ALA A 303 -8.60 -4.43 2.51
N VAL A 304 -7.38 -4.90 2.24
CA VAL A 304 -6.20 -4.65 3.07
C VAL A 304 -5.86 -3.16 3.12
N ARG A 305 -5.89 -2.45 2.01
CA ARG A 305 -5.64 -1.00 1.96
C ARG A 305 -6.71 -0.20 2.70
N GLY A 306 -7.99 -0.59 2.57
CA GLY A 306 -9.07 0.00 3.36
C GLY A 306 -8.85 -0.19 4.86
N PHE A 307 -8.48 -1.40 5.26
CA PHE A 307 -8.12 -1.72 6.62
C PHE A 307 -6.89 -0.89 7.10
N GLN A 308 -5.84 -0.82 6.32
CA GLN A 308 -4.64 -0.03 6.60
C GLN A 308 -4.94 1.45 6.86
N ALA A 309 -5.91 2.01 6.15
CA ALA A 309 -6.30 3.41 6.34
C ALA A 309 -7.14 3.64 7.61
N ALA A 310 -7.96 2.67 8.00
CA ALA A 310 -8.90 2.79 9.12
C ALA A 310 -8.31 2.33 10.46
N TRP A 311 -7.46 1.31 10.42
CA TRP A 311 -6.97 0.64 11.62
C TRP A 311 -6.06 1.49 12.52
N PRO A 312 -4.97 2.15 12.04
CA PRO A 312 -4.07 2.88 12.92
C PRO A 312 -4.75 4.04 13.69
N PRO A 313 -5.61 4.88 13.05
CA PRO A 313 -6.32 5.91 13.79
C PRO A 313 -7.21 5.35 14.90
N LEU A 314 -7.92 4.25 14.64
CA LEU A 314 -8.74 3.58 15.65
C LEU A 314 -7.86 2.99 16.76
N ALA A 315 -6.82 2.27 16.41
CA ALA A 315 -5.93 1.60 17.34
C ALA A 315 -5.22 2.57 18.30
N TYR A 316 -4.86 3.76 17.83
CA TYR A 316 -4.19 4.78 18.65
C TYR A 316 -5.15 5.69 19.42
N SER A 317 -6.45 5.72 19.08
CA SER A 317 -7.43 6.57 19.76
C SER A 317 -7.86 6.04 21.14
N ILE A 318 -7.58 4.77 21.44
CA ILE A 318 -7.94 4.14 22.71
C ILE A 318 -6.85 4.42 23.73
N GLU A 319 -7.18 5.13 24.80
CA GLU A 319 -6.23 5.51 25.84
C GLU A 319 -5.98 4.36 26.82
N ASP A 320 -7.04 3.64 27.22
CA ASP A 320 -6.94 2.49 28.12
C ASP A 320 -6.18 1.33 27.47
N GLU A 321 -5.15 0.84 28.18
CA GLU A 321 -4.28 -0.20 27.64
C GLU A 321 -4.96 -1.56 27.58
N ASP A 322 -5.82 -1.89 28.54
CA ASP A 322 -6.46 -3.21 28.59
C ASP A 322 -7.58 -3.28 27.54
N GLU A 323 -8.35 -2.18 27.38
CA GLU A 323 -9.31 -2.06 26.29
C GLU A 323 -8.62 -2.18 24.93
N ALA A 324 -7.48 -1.50 24.74
CA ALA A 324 -6.69 -1.59 23.52
C ALA A 324 -6.22 -3.02 23.25
N ARG A 325 -5.70 -3.72 24.24
CA ARG A 325 -5.24 -5.13 24.11
C ARG A 325 -6.36 -6.05 23.63
N HIS A 326 -7.56 -5.92 24.23
CA HIS A 326 -8.73 -6.70 23.82
C HIS A 326 -9.19 -6.36 22.40
N LEU A 327 -9.25 -5.06 22.05
CA LEU A 327 -9.62 -4.65 20.70
C LEU A 327 -8.63 -5.18 19.64
N TYR A 328 -7.32 -5.15 19.92
CA TYR A 328 -6.32 -5.67 18.99
C TYR A 328 -6.51 -7.19 18.74
N ALA A 329 -6.81 -7.96 19.79
CA ALA A 329 -7.09 -9.39 19.65
C ALA A 329 -8.38 -9.64 18.84
N LEU A 330 -9.44 -8.87 19.14
CA LEU A 330 -10.74 -8.96 18.47
C LEU A 330 -10.64 -8.63 16.98
N VAL A 331 -9.99 -7.49 16.66
CA VAL A 331 -9.78 -7.04 15.27
C VAL A 331 -8.91 -8.03 14.50
N THR A 332 -7.89 -8.60 15.13
CA THR A 332 -7.08 -9.65 14.52
C THR A 332 -7.93 -10.86 14.13
N THR A 333 -8.80 -11.32 15.04
CA THR A 333 -9.69 -12.46 14.79
C THR A 333 -10.68 -12.14 13.66
N ALA A 334 -11.32 -10.98 13.70
CA ALA A 334 -12.24 -10.52 12.64
C ALA A 334 -11.53 -10.42 11.28
N TYR A 335 -10.33 -9.86 11.26
CA TYR A 335 -9.51 -9.74 10.06
C TYR A 335 -9.20 -11.12 9.44
N VAL A 336 -8.74 -12.07 10.25
CA VAL A 336 -8.44 -13.44 9.79
C VAL A 336 -9.67 -14.13 9.22
N VAL A 337 -10.84 -13.97 9.87
CA VAL A 337 -12.11 -14.54 9.37
C VAL A 337 -12.45 -13.96 8.01
N VAL A 338 -12.49 -12.64 7.87
CA VAL A 338 -12.92 -11.97 6.63
C VAL A 338 -11.97 -12.26 5.48
N THR A 339 -10.67 -12.06 5.71
CA THR A 339 -9.67 -12.28 4.64
C THR A 339 -9.51 -13.77 4.31
N GLY A 340 -9.59 -14.65 5.31
CA GLY A 340 -9.56 -16.09 5.11
C GLY A 340 -10.73 -16.60 4.27
N LEU A 341 -11.95 -16.10 4.48
CA LEU A 341 -13.12 -16.43 3.64
C LEU A 341 -12.91 -15.98 2.19
N VAL A 342 -12.37 -14.79 1.96
CA VAL A 342 -12.07 -14.32 0.60
C VAL A 342 -11.00 -15.19 -0.05
N VAL A 343 -9.93 -15.54 0.66
CA VAL A 343 -8.88 -16.44 0.16
C VAL A 343 -9.45 -17.82 -0.15
N ALA A 344 -10.28 -18.39 0.74
CA ALA A 344 -10.95 -19.67 0.48
C ALA A 344 -11.86 -19.62 -0.74
N GLY A 345 -12.60 -18.52 -0.92
CA GLY A 345 -13.41 -18.28 -2.11
C GLY A 345 -12.60 -18.25 -3.39
N LEU A 346 -11.46 -17.52 -3.39
CA LEU A 346 -10.56 -17.47 -4.54
C LEU A 346 -9.84 -18.81 -4.76
N THR A 347 -9.61 -19.61 -3.74
CA THR A 347 -9.08 -20.97 -3.87
C THR A 347 -10.09 -21.89 -4.53
N LEU A 348 -11.29 -21.96 -4.00
CA LEU A 348 -12.32 -22.89 -4.47
C LEU A 348 -12.92 -22.49 -5.82
N LEU A 349 -13.16 -21.19 -6.05
CA LEU A 349 -13.89 -20.67 -7.22
C LEU A 349 -12.98 -19.93 -8.22
N GLY A 350 -11.70 -19.74 -7.91
CA GLY A 350 -10.76 -18.94 -8.73
C GLY A 350 -10.67 -19.40 -10.18
N ARG A 351 -10.82 -20.68 -10.47
CA ARG A 351 -10.82 -21.22 -11.85
C ARG A 351 -11.95 -20.61 -12.68
N TRP A 352 -13.17 -20.49 -12.13
CA TRP A 352 -14.31 -19.89 -12.82
C TRP A 352 -14.17 -18.38 -12.91
N VAL A 353 -13.68 -17.75 -11.85
CA VAL A 353 -13.38 -16.30 -11.87
C VAL A 353 -12.39 -15.97 -12.99
N VAL A 354 -11.31 -16.73 -13.11
CA VAL A 354 -10.32 -16.55 -14.18
C VAL A 354 -10.94 -16.79 -15.55
N ARG A 355 -11.74 -17.85 -15.73
CA ARG A 355 -12.39 -18.15 -17.01
C ARG A 355 -13.37 -17.08 -17.47
N VAL A 356 -14.08 -16.46 -16.54
CA VAL A 356 -15.05 -15.38 -16.87
C VAL A 356 -14.33 -14.07 -17.17
N LEU A 357 -13.20 -13.81 -16.50
CA LEU A 357 -12.53 -12.51 -16.53
C LEU A 357 -11.27 -12.47 -17.42
N THR A 358 -10.89 -13.58 -18.07
CA THR A 358 -9.69 -13.60 -18.90
C THR A 358 -9.86 -14.47 -20.15
N ALA A 359 -9.03 -14.22 -21.16
CA ALA A 359 -8.93 -15.09 -22.31
C ALA A 359 -8.36 -16.47 -21.95
N GLU A 360 -8.61 -17.47 -22.78
CA GLU A 360 -8.23 -18.86 -22.56
C GLU A 360 -6.73 -19.04 -22.31
N SER A 361 -5.90 -18.28 -23.02
CA SER A 361 -4.45 -18.30 -22.86
C SER A 361 -3.99 -18.00 -21.42
N PHE A 362 -4.79 -17.29 -20.63
CA PHE A 362 -4.48 -16.89 -19.25
C PHE A 362 -5.11 -17.78 -18.18
N TYR A 363 -5.85 -18.81 -18.54
CA TYR A 363 -6.54 -19.67 -17.55
C TYR A 363 -5.61 -20.24 -16.49
N ALA A 364 -4.35 -20.53 -16.82
CA ALA A 364 -3.35 -21.03 -15.87
C ALA A 364 -3.08 -20.07 -14.70
N ALA A 365 -3.47 -18.80 -14.77
CA ALA A 365 -3.30 -17.83 -13.69
C ALA A 365 -4.04 -18.25 -12.40
N HIS A 366 -5.10 -19.08 -12.51
CA HIS A 366 -5.82 -19.61 -11.34
C HIS A 366 -4.92 -20.37 -10.35
N LYS A 367 -3.81 -20.95 -10.82
CA LYS A 367 -2.88 -21.71 -9.95
C LYS A 367 -2.10 -20.80 -8.98
N ALA A 368 -1.75 -19.59 -9.41
CA ALA A 368 -1.04 -18.62 -8.57
C ALA A 368 -1.99 -17.76 -7.72
N LEU A 369 -3.25 -17.59 -8.15
CA LEU A 369 -4.23 -16.69 -7.54
C LEU A 369 -4.44 -16.90 -6.03
N PRO A 370 -4.65 -18.14 -5.52
CA PRO A 370 -4.83 -18.37 -4.08
C PRO A 370 -3.61 -17.95 -3.25
N TRP A 371 -2.42 -18.22 -3.74
CA TRP A 371 -1.17 -17.89 -3.05
C TRP A 371 -0.93 -16.39 -3.01
N VAL A 372 -1.17 -15.69 -4.11
CA VAL A 372 -1.09 -14.23 -4.15
C VAL A 372 -2.10 -13.59 -3.19
N ALA A 373 -3.35 -14.08 -3.21
CA ALA A 373 -4.41 -13.61 -2.31
C ALA A 373 -4.05 -13.84 -0.83
N LEU A 374 -3.52 -15.02 -0.50
CA LEU A 374 -3.05 -15.35 0.85
C LEU A 374 -1.86 -14.46 1.26
N GLY A 375 -0.91 -14.23 0.36
CA GLY A 375 0.23 -13.34 0.62
C GLY A 375 -0.25 -11.93 1.01
N TRP A 376 -1.19 -11.35 0.26
CA TRP A 376 -1.76 -10.04 0.59
C TRP A 376 -2.57 -10.05 1.89
N ALA A 377 -3.30 -11.13 2.20
CA ALA A 377 -3.97 -11.28 3.48
C ALA A 377 -2.97 -11.31 4.66
N LEU A 378 -1.85 -12.03 4.51
CA LEU A 378 -0.77 -12.06 5.50
C LEU A 378 -0.10 -10.68 5.64
N TYR A 379 0.09 -9.94 4.56
CA TYR A 379 0.58 -8.57 4.62
C TYR A 379 -0.34 -7.66 5.45
N GLY A 380 -1.64 -7.73 5.23
CA GLY A 380 -2.57 -6.93 6.04
C GLY A 380 -2.57 -7.32 7.52
N LEU A 381 -2.38 -8.61 7.84
CA LEU A 381 -2.18 -9.06 9.22
C LEU A 381 -0.86 -8.50 9.81
N PHE A 382 0.23 -8.47 9.02
CA PHE A 382 1.47 -7.81 9.41
C PHE A 382 1.25 -6.34 9.80
N LEU A 383 0.36 -5.60 9.11
CA LEU A 383 0.04 -4.21 9.45
C LEU A 383 -0.60 -4.06 10.84
N VAL A 384 -1.36 -5.05 11.32
CA VAL A 384 -1.86 -5.05 12.71
C VAL A 384 -0.69 -5.05 13.69
N PHE A 385 0.31 -5.89 13.45
CA PHE A 385 1.50 -5.99 14.33
C PHE A 385 2.42 -4.77 14.21
N VAL A 386 2.50 -4.15 13.04
CA VAL A 386 3.18 -2.85 12.88
C VAL A 386 2.53 -1.77 13.74
N THR A 387 1.19 -1.78 13.85
CA THR A 387 0.47 -0.84 14.70
C THR A 387 0.75 -1.09 16.20
N ILE A 388 0.92 -2.35 16.61
CA ILE A 388 1.37 -2.71 17.97
C ILE A 388 2.77 -2.12 18.24
N ALA A 389 3.70 -2.28 17.28
CA ALA A 389 5.03 -1.68 17.37
C ALA A 389 4.99 -0.14 17.46
N GLY A 390 4.07 0.48 16.71
CA GLY A 390 3.82 1.91 16.75
C GLY A 390 3.30 2.39 18.12
N ARG A 391 2.35 1.67 18.72
CA ARG A 391 1.85 1.95 20.06
C ARG A 391 2.96 1.84 21.12
N ALA A 392 3.81 0.83 21.01
CA ALA A 392 4.99 0.66 21.86
C ALA A 392 6.14 1.65 21.56
N LYS A 393 5.98 2.55 20.57
CA LYS A 393 6.99 3.54 20.12
C LYS A 393 8.32 2.92 19.67
N VAL A 394 8.28 1.69 19.11
CA VAL A 394 9.47 0.94 18.66
C VAL A 394 9.40 0.59 17.17
N THR A 395 8.96 1.54 16.36
CA THR A 395 8.79 1.37 14.91
C THR A 395 10.07 0.97 14.18
N THR A 396 11.25 1.27 14.73
CA THR A 396 12.55 0.82 14.18
C THR A 396 12.68 -0.70 14.09
N ARG A 397 11.92 -1.46 14.88
CA ARG A 397 11.89 -2.93 14.84
C ARG A 397 11.16 -3.50 13.62
N THR A 398 10.41 -2.71 12.89
CA THR A 398 9.75 -3.14 11.66
C THR A 398 10.73 -3.31 10.49
N PHE A 399 11.83 -2.54 10.49
CA PHE A 399 12.84 -2.65 9.44
C PHE A 399 13.54 -4.01 9.39
N PRO A 400 14.08 -4.56 10.50
CA PRO A 400 14.63 -5.92 10.50
C PRO A 400 13.63 -6.97 10.03
N ALA A 401 12.34 -6.84 10.42
CA ALA A 401 11.30 -7.75 9.97
C ALA A 401 11.10 -7.69 8.45
N ALA A 402 11.10 -6.49 7.85
CA ALA A 402 11.00 -6.33 6.40
C ALA A 402 12.22 -6.94 5.66
N MET A 403 13.43 -6.79 6.21
CA MET A 403 14.64 -7.38 5.63
C MET A 403 14.62 -8.92 5.70
N ILE A 404 14.13 -9.49 6.80
CA ILE A 404 13.92 -10.95 6.92
C ILE A 404 12.93 -11.42 5.86
N GLY A 405 11.80 -10.71 5.70
CA GLY A 405 10.81 -11.04 4.67
C GLY A 405 11.39 -11.00 3.26
N LEU A 406 12.15 -9.96 2.93
CA LEU A 406 12.81 -9.86 1.62
C LEU A 406 13.81 -11.00 1.39
N ALA A 407 14.61 -11.35 2.38
CA ALA A 407 15.55 -12.47 2.28
C ALA A 407 14.80 -13.80 2.06
N VAL A 408 13.74 -14.06 2.83
CA VAL A 408 12.90 -15.26 2.68
C VAL A 408 12.23 -15.29 1.30
N ASN A 409 11.75 -14.14 0.80
CA ASN A 409 11.17 -14.06 -0.54
C ASN A 409 12.19 -14.43 -1.62
N VAL A 410 13.37 -13.82 -1.61
CA VAL A 410 14.42 -14.09 -2.60
C VAL A 410 14.87 -15.55 -2.56
N ILE A 411 15.06 -16.11 -1.37
CA ILE A 411 15.40 -17.54 -1.20
C ILE A 411 14.25 -18.42 -1.72
N GLY A 412 13.01 -18.09 -1.34
CA GLY A 412 11.83 -18.82 -1.82
C GLY A 412 11.69 -18.79 -3.33
N LEU A 413 11.92 -17.64 -3.96
CA LEU A 413 11.91 -17.51 -5.43
C LEU A 413 12.97 -18.41 -6.09
N ALA A 414 14.19 -18.44 -5.53
CA ALA A 414 15.29 -19.24 -6.08
C ALA A 414 15.00 -20.75 -6.07
N PHE A 415 14.25 -21.25 -5.08
CA PHE A 415 13.96 -22.68 -4.97
C PHE A 415 12.58 -23.08 -5.51
N LEU A 416 11.61 -22.18 -5.55
CA LEU A 416 10.22 -22.53 -5.87
C LEU A 416 9.79 -22.11 -7.28
N VAL A 417 10.47 -21.16 -7.92
CA VAL A 417 10.05 -20.70 -9.26
C VAL A 417 10.32 -21.77 -10.31
N ASP A 418 11.49 -22.40 -10.30
CA ASP A 418 11.82 -23.44 -11.30
C ASP A 418 10.82 -24.61 -11.31
N PRO A 419 10.43 -25.23 -10.16
CA PRO A 419 9.48 -26.34 -10.17
C PRO A 419 8.01 -25.93 -10.27
N LEU A 420 7.62 -24.73 -9.81
CA LEU A 420 6.23 -24.34 -9.63
C LEU A 420 5.80 -23.09 -10.43
N GLY A 421 6.74 -22.45 -11.12
CA GLY A 421 6.48 -21.26 -11.93
C GLY A 421 5.79 -20.12 -11.13
N PRO A 422 4.72 -19.52 -11.68
CA PRO A 422 3.98 -18.45 -11.01
C PRO A 422 3.41 -18.80 -9.63
N SER A 423 3.08 -20.08 -9.40
CA SER A 423 2.62 -20.54 -8.07
C SER A 423 3.76 -20.51 -7.06
N GLY A 424 4.97 -20.88 -7.48
CA GLY A 424 6.17 -20.82 -6.64
C GLY A 424 6.47 -19.40 -6.17
N ALA A 425 6.31 -18.39 -7.04
CA ALA A 425 6.43 -16.99 -6.67
C ALA A 425 5.38 -16.57 -5.64
N GLY A 426 4.11 -16.99 -5.80
CA GLY A 426 3.05 -16.74 -4.82
C GLY A 426 3.32 -17.39 -3.46
N ILE A 427 3.85 -18.61 -3.43
CA ILE A 427 4.24 -19.32 -2.20
C ILE A 427 5.41 -18.60 -1.51
N ALA A 428 6.42 -18.17 -2.28
CA ALA A 428 7.53 -17.38 -1.77
C ALA A 428 7.08 -16.07 -1.11
N LEU A 429 6.11 -15.39 -1.73
CA LEU A 429 5.47 -14.19 -1.18
C LEU A 429 4.74 -14.49 0.16
N CYS A 430 3.99 -15.59 0.23
CA CYS A 430 3.34 -16.03 1.48
C CYS A 430 4.38 -16.29 2.58
N ALA A 431 5.44 -17.02 2.27
CA ALA A 431 6.53 -17.31 3.21
C ALA A 431 7.20 -16.03 3.71
N ALA A 432 7.43 -15.06 2.81
CA ALA A 432 8.01 -13.76 3.16
C ALA A 432 7.13 -12.98 4.14
N TYR A 433 5.85 -12.81 3.85
CA TYR A 433 4.95 -12.08 4.75
C TYR A 433 4.70 -12.82 6.07
N LEU A 434 4.67 -14.15 6.06
CA LEU A 434 4.61 -14.94 7.28
C LEU A 434 5.88 -14.75 8.13
N ALA A 435 7.05 -14.77 7.52
CA ALA A 435 8.32 -14.50 8.21
C ALA A 435 8.37 -13.08 8.81
N MET A 436 7.89 -12.07 8.05
CA MET A 436 7.75 -10.69 8.55
C MET A 436 6.81 -10.61 9.76
N LEU A 437 5.67 -11.30 9.68
CA LEU A 437 4.68 -11.36 10.76
C LEU A 437 5.27 -11.97 12.01
N ILE A 438 5.93 -13.13 11.88
CA ILE A 438 6.59 -13.81 12.99
C ILE A 438 7.70 -12.93 13.58
N ALA A 439 8.53 -12.34 12.74
CA ALA A 439 9.63 -11.47 13.18
C ALA A 439 9.13 -10.26 13.96
N VAL A 440 8.14 -9.52 13.45
CA VAL A 440 7.61 -8.35 14.16
C VAL A 440 6.91 -8.77 15.46
N HIS A 441 6.18 -9.89 15.46
CA HIS A 441 5.56 -10.42 16.68
C HIS A 441 6.61 -10.73 17.75
N LEU A 442 7.66 -11.48 17.41
CA LEU A 442 8.73 -11.84 18.35
C LEU A 442 9.46 -10.61 18.90
N LEU A 443 9.66 -9.59 18.05
CA LEU A 443 10.32 -8.34 18.43
C LEU A 443 9.45 -7.43 19.32
N THR A 444 8.11 -7.58 19.30
CA THR A 444 7.19 -6.68 19.99
C THR A 444 6.41 -7.33 21.14
N ARG A 445 6.29 -8.66 21.20
CA ARG A 445 5.43 -9.40 22.14
C ARG A 445 5.66 -9.09 23.62
N ARG A 446 6.86 -8.64 24.02
CA ARG A 446 7.18 -8.28 25.41
C ARG A 446 6.90 -6.81 25.74
N LEU A 447 6.62 -5.96 24.74
CA LEU A 447 6.45 -4.55 24.91
C LEU A 447 4.98 -4.16 25.09
N PHE A 448 4.12 -4.79 24.32
CA PHE A 448 2.67 -4.64 24.41
C PHE A 448 2.04 -6.02 24.24
N VAL A 449 1.62 -6.61 25.35
CA VAL A 449 1.09 -7.98 25.38
C VAL A 449 -0.37 -7.96 24.97
N VAL A 450 -0.67 -8.47 23.78
CA VAL A 450 -2.03 -8.65 23.28
C VAL A 450 -2.48 -10.08 23.60
N PRO A 451 -3.64 -10.29 24.24
CA PRO A 451 -4.14 -11.61 24.59
C PRO A 451 -4.79 -12.31 23.38
N PHE A 452 -3.96 -12.71 22.41
CA PHE A 452 -4.44 -13.46 21.26
C PHE A 452 -4.94 -14.84 21.67
N ASP A 453 -6.14 -15.20 21.25
CA ASP A 453 -6.67 -16.55 21.39
C ASP A 453 -6.12 -17.45 20.28
N TRP A 454 -4.88 -17.91 20.46
CA TRP A 454 -4.17 -18.75 19.48
C TRP A 454 -4.92 -20.05 19.14
N PRO A 455 -5.53 -20.78 20.11
CA PRO A 455 -6.35 -21.95 19.80
C PRO A 455 -7.54 -21.63 18.90
N ARG A 456 -8.20 -20.51 19.13
CA ARG A 456 -9.33 -20.04 18.31
C ARG A 456 -8.87 -19.66 16.89
N LEU A 457 -7.82 -18.86 16.79
CA LEU A 457 -7.21 -18.49 15.50
C LEU A 457 -6.76 -19.73 14.73
N GLY A 458 -6.12 -20.68 15.41
CA GLY A 458 -5.69 -21.93 14.82
C GLY A 458 -6.85 -22.76 14.26
N ARG A 459 -7.97 -22.88 15.01
CA ARG A 459 -9.19 -23.57 14.53
C ARG A 459 -9.79 -22.89 13.30
N ILE A 460 -9.92 -21.56 13.33
CA ILE A 460 -10.45 -20.78 12.20
C ILE A 460 -9.61 -21.05 10.95
N VAL A 461 -8.29 -20.90 11.04
CA VAL A 461 -7.37 -21.14 9.93
C VAL A 461 -7.41 -22.60 9.47
N ALA A 462 -7.43 -23.56 10.41
CA ALA A 462 -7.47 -25.00 10.09
C ALA A 462 -8.75 -25.39 9.34
N VAL A 463 -9.92 -24.88 9.75
CA VAL A 463 -11.19 -25.13 9.06
C VAL A 463 -11.16 -24.54 7.66
N MET A 464 -10.74 -23.27 7.50
CA MET A 464 -10.68 -22.61 6.20
C MET A 464 -9.70 -23.31 5.26
N ALA A 465 -8.49 -23.58 5.72
CA ALA A 465 -7.47 -24.28 4.94
C ALA A 465 -7.90 -25.72 4.62
N GLY A 466 -8.43 -26.45 5.60
CA GLY A 466 -8.87 -27.84 5.43
C GLY A 466 -9.97 -27.96 4.38
N VAL A 467 -11.02 -27.12 4.45
CA VAL A 467 -12.09 -27.13 3.44
C VAL A 467 -11.56 -26.72 2.06
N SER A 468 -10.67 -25.71 2.00
CA SER A 468 -10.10 -25.27 0.73
C SER A 468 -9.23 -26.35 0.08
N VAL A 469 -8.36 -26.99 0.84
CA VAL A 469 -7.51 -28.10 0.36
C VAL A 469 -8.35 -29.30 -0.03
N ALA A 470 -9.30 -29.70 0.81
CA ALA A 470 -10.20 -30.81 0.50
C ALA A 470 -11.01 -30.53 -0.78
N GLY A 471 -11.50 -29.30 -0.93
CA GLY A 471 -12.22 -28.89 -2.14
C GLY A 471 -11.35 -28.90 -3.40
N GLU A 472 -10.05 -28.51 -3.31
CA GLU A 472 -9.13 -28.61 -4.45
C GLU A 472 -8.77 -30.06 -4.82
N LEU A 473 -8.66 -30.95 -3.84
CA LEU A 473 -8.25 -32.33 -4.07
C LEU A 473 -9.40 -33.26 -4.45
N LEU A 474 -10.59 -33.05 -3.88
CA LEU A 474 -11.70 -34.01 -3.96
C LEU A 474 -12.84 -33.57 -4.90
N LEU A 475 -13.00 -32.26 -5.15
CA LEU A 475 -14.14 -31.77 -5.94
C LEU A 475 -13.79 -31.57 -7.40
N PRO A 476 -14.73 -31.79 -8.33
CA PRO A 476 -14.53 -31.58 -9.77
C PRO A 476 -14.01 -30.18 -10.10
N THR A 477 -13.13 -30.11 -11.08
CA THR A 477 -12.44 -28.87 -11.49
C THR A 477 -13.09 -28.19 -12.70
N SER A 478 -14.20 -28.73 -13.22
CA SER A 478 -14.86 -28.23 -14.42
C SER A 478 -16.37 -28.43 -14.36
N GLY A 479 -17.08 -27.77 -15.26
CA GLY A 479 -18.54 -27.87 -15.39
C GLY A 479 -19.31 -27.12 -14.30
N VAL A 480 -20.64 -27.05 -14.50
CA VAL A 480 -21.57 -26.41 -13.55
C VAL A 480 -21.63 -27.18 -12.23
N GLY A 481 -21.61 -28.51 -12.28
CA GLY A 481 -21.61 -29.36 -11.08
C GLY A 481 -20.36 -29.09 -10.17
N GLY A 482 -19.17 -28.95 -10.78
CA GLY A 482 -17.96 -28.60 -10.06
C GLY A 482 -18.06 -27.23 -9.40
N PHE A 483 -18.62 -26.23 -10.10
CA PHE A 483 -18.88 -24.91 -9.53
C PHE A 483 -19.82 -24.98 -8.32
N VAL A 484 -20.96 -25.65 -8.47
CA VAL A 484 -21.95 -25.75 -7.38
C VAL A 484 -21.39 -26.47 -6.16
N LEU A 485 -20.68 -27.59 -6.34
CA LEU A 485 -20.09 -28.33 -5.23
C LEU A 485 -19.04 -27.50 -4.49
N ARG A 486 -18.21 -26.74 -5.19
CA ARG A 486 -17.20 -25.85 -4.57
C ARG A 486 -17.83 -24.62 -3.92
N ALA A 487 -18.90 -24.08 -4.48
CA ALA A 487 -19.68 -23.02 -3.86
C ALA A 487 -20.35 -23.50 -2.57
N LEU A 488 -20.88 -24.73 -2.55
CA LEU A 488 -21.40 -25.36 -1.34
C LEU A 488 -20.29 -25.60 -0.30
N ALA A 489 -19.11 -26.07 -0.72
CA ALA A 489 -17.96 -26.20 0.17
C ALA A 489 -17.56 -24.85 0.81
N LEU A 490 -17.59 -23.77 0.03
CA LEU A 490 -17.35 -22.42 0.56
C LEU A 490 -18.44 -22.03 1.58
N ALA A 491 -19.71 -22.32 1.31
CA ALA A 491 -20.84 -22.03 2.20
C ALA A 491 -20.79 -22.86 3.50
N VAL A 492 -20.14 -24.02 3.49
CA VAL A 492 -19.94 -24.86 4.69
C VAL A 492 -18.97 -24.20 5.68
N ILE A 493 -18.00 -23.40 5.22
CA ILE A 493 -17.01 -22.76 6.11
C ILE A 493 -17.69 -21.91 7.18
N PRO A 494 -18.58 -20.93 6.88
CA PRO A 494 -19.29 -20.17 7.91
C PRO A 494 -20.15 -21.04 8.83
N LEU A 495 -20.71 -22.14 8.34
CA LEU A 495 -21.48 -23.08 9.17
C LEU A 495 -20.59 -23.80 10.19
N LEU A 496 -19.42 -24.29 9.77
CA LEU A 496 -18.44 -24.91 10.66
C LEU A 496 -17.86 -23.91 11.67
N LEU A 497 -17.75 -22.65 11.29
CA LEU A 497 -17.28 -21.55 12.13
C LEU A 497 -18.39 -20.83 12.89
N ALA A 498 -19.65 -21.29 12.80
CA ALA A 498 -20.79 -20.60 13.41
C ALA A 498 -20.60 -20.31 14.92
N PRO A 499 -20.06 -21.22 15.76
CA PRO A 499 -19.80 -20.91 17.17
C PRO A 499 -18.82 -19.75 17.35
N GLU A 500 -17.76 -19.70 16.51
CA GLU A 500 -16.73 -18.67 16.57
C GLU A 500 -17.24 -17.32 16.05
N LEU A 501 -18.07 -17.35 14.99
CA LEU A 501 -18.70 -16.16 14.44
C LEU A 501 -19.73 -15.54 15.38
N LEU A 502 -20.52 -16.38 16.06
CA LEU A 502 -21.47 -15.91 17.07
C LEU A 502 -20.77 -15.29 18.28
N ARG A 503 -19.68 -15.89 18.74
CA ARG A 503 -18.84 -15.31 19.80
C ARG A 503 -18.26 -13.98 19.37
N LEU A 504 -17.66 -13.91 18.17
CA LEU A 504 -17.09 -12.69 17.61
C LEU A 504 -18.15 -11.57 17.50
N ARG A 505 -19.34 -11.89 17.02
CA ARG A 505 -20.46 -10.95 16.96
C ARG A 505 -20.85 -10.43 18.35
N ASN A 506 -20.96 -11.33 19.34
CA ASN A 506 -21.32 -10.95 20.70
C ASN A 506 -20.25 -10.05 21.33
N GLU A 507 -18.96 -10.35 21.12
CA GLU A 507 -17.84 -9.51 21.57
C GLU A 507 -17.84 -8.11 20.90
N LEU A 508 -18.21 -8.02 19.61
CA LEU A 508 -18.33 -6.74 18.90
C LEU A 508 -19.54 -5.89 19.31
N VAL A 509 -20.64 -6.52 19.74
CA VAL A 509 -21.91 -5.85 20.06
C VAL A 509 -22.07 -5.62 21.56
N SER A 510 -21.32 -6.33 22.40
CA SER A 510 -21.46 -6.22 23.85
C SER A 510 -21.04 -4.86 24.38
N PRO A 511 -21.90 -4.14 25.13
CA PRO A 511 -21.56 -2.83 25.70
C PRO A 511 -20.56 -2.90 26.87
N ALA A 512 -20.05 -4.07 27.22
CA ALA A 512 -19.09 -4.28 28.30
C ALA A 512 -17.74 -3.60 28.10
N HIS A 513 -17.50 -3.01 26.92
CA HIS A 513 -16.28 -2.29 26.57
C HIS A 513 -16.47 -0.76 26.44
N MET A 514 -17.65 -0.23 26.80
CA MET A 514 -17.78 1.22 26.99
C MET A 514 -17.31 1.56 28.41
N PRO A 515 -16.38 2.50 28.57
CA PRO A 515 -15.99 2.97 29.89
C PRO A 515 -17.26 3.45 30.61
N ARG A 516 -17.52 2.92 31.81
CA ARG A 516 -18.57 3.45 32.67
C ARG A 516 -18.25 4.92 32.89
N PRO A 517 -19.19 5.85 32.70
CA PRO A 517 -18.95 7.23 33.08
C PRO A 517 -18.59 7.20 34.57
N THR A 518 -17.37 7.62 34.89
CA THR A 518 -16.97 7.88 36.27
C THR A 518 -17.89 8.94 36.81
N ALA A 519 -18.68 8.59 37.80
CA ALA A 519 -19.60 9.45 38.52
C ALA A 519 -18.83 10.55 39.28
#